data_751fd3c623d5856493fdcc24fe94a0e1
#
_entry.id   751fd3c623d5856493fdcc24fe94a0e1
#
_cell.length_a   1.000
_cell.length_b   1.000
_cell.length_c   1.000
_cell.angle_alpha   90.00
_cell.angle_beta   90.00
_cell.angle_gamma   90.00
#
_symmetry.space_group_name_H-M   'P 1'
#
loop_
_entity.id
_entity.type
_entity.pdbx_description
1 polymer ?
#
loop_
_entity_poly.entity_id
_entity_poly.type
_entity_poly.pdbx_seq_one_letter_code
_entity_poly.pdbx_strand_id
1 'polypeptide(L)'
;MAVVSGTVAYRERIAMPENAVLTMQLRDMSESNETDRAEVIAEQKFTFAGHQVPLPFELRYDAAKIDPGHTYALSARITIADQLMFMNTTAYRVITQGNPVRADILLQMVEGQTNGSKQ
;
A
#
# COMPACT_ATOMS: atom_id res chain seq x y z
N MET A 1 -17.60 5.29 10.00
CA MET A 1 -16.60 4.45 9.37
C MET A 1 -15.21 4.89 9.81
N ALA A 2 -14.33 3.95 10.11
CA ALA A 2 -13.00 4.27 10.58
C ALA A 2 -12.07 4.57 9.40
N VAL A 3 -10.97 5.25 9.68
CA VAL A 3 -10.03 5.68 8.65
C VAL A 3 -8.60 5.43 9.12
N VAL A 4 -7.77 4.89 8.24
CA VAL A 4 -6.33 4.89 8.42
C VAL A 4 -5.75 5.77 7.32
N SER A 5 -4.79 6.62 7.66
CA SER A 5 -4.31 7.64 6.73
C SER A 5 -2.80 7.75 6.75
N GLY A 6 -2.27 8.60 5.90
CA GLY A 6 -0.85 8.85 5.84
C GLY A 6 -0.41 9.34 4.47
N THR A 7 0.83 9.02 4.11
CA THR A 7 1.38 9.39 2.81
C THR A 7 2.06 8.19 2.17
N VAL A 8 2.18 8.25 0.86
CA VAL A 8 2.92 7.28 0.06
C VAL A 8 3.96 8.03 -0.74
N ALA A 9 5.19 7.54 -0.71
CA ALA A 9 6.29 8.17 -1.44
C ALA A 9 7.29 7.11 -1.89
N TYR A 10 8.20 7.52 -2.76
CA TYR A 10 9.36 6.72 -3.14
C TYR A 10 10.55 7.67 -3.24
N ARG A 11 11.75 7.11 -3.22
CA ARG A 11 12.97 7.93 -3.21
C ARG A 11 13.46 8.32 -4.59
N GLU A 12 13.05 7.57 -5.59
CA GLU A 12 13.47 7.85 -6.96
C GLU A 12 12.92 9.19 -7.42
N ARG A 13 13.72 9.92 -8.18
CA ARG A 13 13.32 11.25 -8.65
C ARG A 13 12.71 11.15 -10.03
N ILE A 14 11.61 10.44 -10.10
CA ILE A 14 10.88 10.26 -11.35
C ILE A 14 9.43 10.67 -11.15
N ALA A 15 8.83 11.16 -12.22
CA ALA A 15 7.42 11.51 -12.21
C ALA A 15 6.62 10.31 -12.68
N MET A 16 5.43 10.12 -12.07
CA MET A 16 4.54 9.06 -12.52
C MET A 16 3.70 9.56 -13.68
N PRO A 17 3.48 8.73 -14.71
CA PRO A 17 2.56 9.10 -15.77
C PRO A 17 1.15 9.20 -15.24
N GLU A 18 0.29 9.87 -16.00
CA GLU A 18 -1.07 10.15 -15.57
C GLU A 18 -1.88 8.87 -15.36
N ASN A 19 -1.53 7.80 -16.07
CA ASN A 19 -2.25 6.54 -15.96
C ASN A 19 -1.72 5.61 -14.88
N ALA A 20 -0.74 6.04 -14.09
CA ALA A 20 -0.26 5.24 -12.98
C ALA A 20 -1.35 5.10 -11.92
N VAL A 21 -1.44 3.93 -11.30
CA VAL A 21 -2.47 3.63 -10.31
C VAL A 21 -1.81 3.21 -9.02
N LEU A 22 -2.23 3.85 -7.92
CA LEU A 22 -1.82 3.46 -6.58
C LEU A 22 -2.94 2.60 -5.99
N THR A 23 -2.61 1.40 -5.56
CA THR A 23 -3.53 0.50 -4.88
C THR A 23 -3.13 0.40 -3.42
N MET A 24 -4.06 0.79 -2.53
CA MET A 24 -3.86 0.69 -1.09
C MET A 24 -4.75 -0.43 -0.56
N GLN A 25 -4.18 -1.28 0.30
CA GLN A 25 -4.95 -2.35 0.92
C GLN A 25 -4.65 -2.41 2.41
N LEU A 26 -5.69 -2.65 3.19
CA LEU A 26 -5.56 -2.98 4.60
C LEU A 26 -5.78 -4.47 4.70
N ARG A 27 -4.82 -5.18 5.27
CA ARG A 27 -4.84 -6.64 5.32
C ARG A 27 -4.73 -7.15 6.74
N ASP A 28 -5.44 -8.26 6.99
CA ASP A 28 -5.36 -8.98 8.25
C ASP A 28 -4.21 -9.99 8.13
N MET A 29 -3.17 -9.80 8.93
CA MET A 29 -1.94 -10.59 8.86
C MET A 29 -1.93 -11.76 9.83
N SER A 30 -3.01 -11.96 10.58
CA SER A 30 -2.98 -12.88 11.72
C SER A 30 -2.81 -14.32 11.32
N GLU A 31 -3.32 -14.72 10.15
CA GLU A 31 -3.24 -16.09 9.70
C GLU A 31 -2.16 -16.30 8.66
N SER A 32 -1.40 -15.26 8.34
CA SER A 32 -0.34 -15.36 7.36
C SER A 32 0.67 -14.26 7.58
N ASN A 33 1.94 -14.61 7.47
CA ASN A 33 3.01 -13.62 7.49
C ASN A 33 3.30 -13.05 6.12
N GLU A 34 2.61 -13.54 5.11
CA GLU A 34 2.79 -13.09 3.73
C GLU A 34 1.67 -12.16 3.35
N THR A 35 2.02 -10.94 2.96
CA THR A 35 1.05 -9.91 2.65
C THR A 35 0.12 -10.32 1.51
N ASP A 36 0.63 -11.03 0.51
CA ASP A 36 -0.17 -11.40 -0.64
C ASP A 36 -1.18 -12.50 -0.33
N ARG A 37 -1.06 -13.15 0.82
CA ARG A 37 -2.02 -14.18 1.25
C ARG A 37 -2.95 -13.71 2.34
N ALA A 38 -2.68 -12.55 2.92
CA ALA A 38 -3.48 -12.03 4.01
C ALA A 38 -4.83 -11.55 3.48
N GLU A 39 -5.85 -11.69 4.31
CA GLU A 39 -7.20 -11.27 3.94
C GLU A 39 -7.25 -9.76 3.76
N VAL A 40 -7.86 -9.30 2.67
CA VAL A 40 -8.03 -7.88 2.40
C VAL A 40 -9.28 -7.39 3.12
N ILE A 41 -9.08 -6.45 4.05
CA ILE A 41 -10.18 -5.86 4.82
C ILE A 41 -10.75 -4.64 4.11
N ALA A 42 -9.89 -3.88 3.44
CA ALA A 42 -10.30 -2.70 2.69
C ALA A 42 -9.31 -2.45 1.56
N GLU A 43 -9.82 -1.87 0.48
CA GLU A 43 -8.99 -1.56 -0.67
C GLU A 43 -9.45 -0.26 -1.30
N GLN A 44 -8.48 0.52 -1.77
CA GLN A 44 -8.79 1.73 -2.52
C GLN A 44 -7.76 1.91 -3.62
N LYS A 45 -8.23 2.27 -4.81
CA LYS A 45 -7.37 2.57 -5.94
C LYS A 45 -7.44 4.05 -6.26
N PHE A 46 -6.30 4.59 -6.66
CA PHE A 46 -6.17 6.01 -6.89
C PHE A 46 -5.30 6.21 -8.13
N THR A 47 -5.85 6.88 -9.14
CA THR A 47 -5.11 7.20 -10.37
C THR A 47 -4.32 8.48 -10.15
N PHE A 48 -3.06 8.49 -10.54
CA PHE A 48 -2.19 9.64 -10.30
C PHE A 48 -2.70 10.91 -10.98
N ALA A 49 -3.09 10.84 -12.23
CA ALA A 49 -3.72 11.94 -12.95
C ALA A 49 -2.95 13.26 -12.83
N GLY A 50 -1.62 13.18 -12.88
CA GLY A 50 -0.77 14.35 -12.78
C GLY A 50 -0.25 14.67 -11.39
N HIS A 51 -0.80 14.04 -10.37
CA HIS A 51 -0.28 14.21 -9.01
C HIS A 51 1.03 13.46 -8.85
N GLN A 52 1.86 13.93 -7.95
CA GLN A 52 3.16 13.31 -7.69
C GLN A 52 3.33 13.07 -6.20
N VAL A 53 4.31 12.22 -5.85
CA VAL A 53 4.59 11.91 -4.44
C VAL A 53 5.22 13.13 -3.74
N PRO A 54 5.03 13.26 -2.43
CA PRO A 54 4.25 12.36 -1.58
C PRO A 54 2.75 12.53 -1.78
N LEU A 55 2.04 11.39 -1.82
CA LEU A 55 0.58 11.41 -1.97
C LEU A 55 -0.07 11.15 -0.63
N PRO A 56 -0.98 12.02 -0.19
CA PRO A 56 -1.77 11.70 0.99
C PRO A 56 -2.82 10.67 0.65
N PHE A 57 -3.14 9.80 1.61
CA PHE A 57 -4.20 8.83 1.42
C PHE A 57 -5.07 8.75 2.66
N GLU A 58 -6.32 8.36 2.44
CA GLU A 58 -7.24 7.98 3.49
C GLU A 58 -7.91 6.69 3.06
N LEU A 59 -7.70 5.65 3.82
CA LEU A 59 -8.31 4.36 3.54
C LEU A 59 -9.39 4.11 4.56
N ARG A 60 -10.63 4.04 4.11
CA ARG A 60 -11.78 3.79 4.98
C ARG A 60 -12.01 2.30 5.12
N TYR A 61 -12.33 1.89 6.32
CA TYR A 61 -12.59 0.49 6.60
C TYR A 61 -13.72 0.36 7.61
N ASP A 62 -14.33 -0.81 7.63
CA ASP A 62 -15.40 -1.12 8.55
C ASP A 62 -14.80 -1.55 9.89
N ALA A 63 -14.98 -0.72 10.91
CA ALA A 63 -14.41 -1.00 12.23
C ALA A 63 -14.94 -2.32 12.82
N ALA A 64 -16.12 -2.75 12.39
CA ALA A 64 -16.68 -4.01 12.87
C ALA A 64 -15.90 -5.23 12.37
N LYS A 65 -15.08 -5.05 11.34
CA LYS A 65 -14.26 -6.14 10.81
C LYS A 65 -12.90 -6.24 11.51
N ILE A 66 -12.62 -5.34 12.44
CA ILE A 66 -11.35 -5.31 13.13
C ILE A 66 -11.46 -6.09 14.44
N ASP A 67 -10.56 -7.06 14.61
CA ASP A 67 -10.47 -7.85 15.82
C ASP A 67 -9.26 -7.34 16.60
N PRO A 68 -9.43 -6.89 17.86
CA PRO A 68 -8.31 -6.35 18.62
C PRO A 68 -7.16 -7.33 18.82
N GLY A 69 -7.43 -8.63 18.71
CA GLY A 69 -6.38 -9.65 18.83
C GLY A 69 -5.64 -9.92 17.56
N HIS A 70 -6.07 -9.33 16.45
CA HIS A 70 -5.43 -9.56 15.16
C HIS A 70 -4.44 -8.44 14.83
N THR A 71 -3.54 -8.75 13.92
CA THR A 71 -2.54 -7.79 13.43
C THR A 71 -2.94 -7.35 12.03
N TYR A 72 -2.93 -6.05 11.80
CA TYR A 72 -3.29 -5.47 10.51
C TYR A 72 -2.13 -4.67 9.96
N ALA A 73 -1.98 -4.69 8.64
CA ALA A 73 -0.90 -3.95 7.98
C ALA A 73 -1.41 -3.35 6.68
N LEU A 74 -0.79 -2.23 6.32
CA LEU A 74 -1.07 -1.57 5.04
C LEU A 74 -0.12 -2.09 3.98
N SER A 75 -0.65 -2.29 2.79
CA SER A 75 0.14 -2.60 1.61
C SER A 75 -0.21 -1.60 0.53
N ALA A 76 0.80 -1.16 -0.19
CA ALA A 76 0.63 -0.17 -1.26
C ALA A 76 1.47 -0.58 -2.45
N ARG A 77 0.94 -0.35 -3.64
CA ARG A 77 1.69 -0.63 -4.86
C ARG A 77 1.27 0.31 -5.96
N ILE A 78 2.21 0.58 -6.85
CA ILE A 78 1.95 1.42 -8.02
C ILE A 78 2.09 0.55 -9.26
N THR A 79 1.06 0.57 -10.11
CA THR A 79 1.08 -0.13 -11.38
C THR A 79 0.92 0.87 -12.51
N ILE A 80 1.54 0.55 -13.66
CA ILE A 80 1.40 1.32 -14.89
C ILE A 80 1.04 0.32 -15.96
N ALA A 81 -0.13 0.51 -16.60
CA ALA A 81 -0.64 -0.42 -17.61
C ALA A 81 -0.63 -1.86 -17.08
N ASP A 82 -1.10 -2.02 -15.85
CA ASP A 82 -1.20 -3.30 -15.13
C ASP A 82 0.14 -3.93 -14.79
N GLN A 83 1.24 -3.23 -15.01
CA GLN A 83 2.55 -3.71 -14.66
C GLN A 83 2.99 -3.13 -13.33
N LEU A 84 3.41 -3.99 -12.40
CA LEU A 84 3.83 -3.55 -11.07
C LEU A 84 5.17 -2.83 -11.15
N MET A 85 5.22 -1.59 -10.65
CA MET A 85 6.42 -0.77 -10.70
C MET A 85 7.02 -0.51 -9.32
N PHE A 86 6.18 -0.31 -8.31
CA PHE A 86 6.62 -0.03 -6.94
C PHE A 86 5.74 -0.78 -5.97
N MET A 87 6.32 -1.15 -4.82
CA MET A 87 5.56 -1.73 -3.72
C MET A 87 6.32 -1.52 -2.42
N ASN A 88 5.62 -1.63 -1.30
CA ASN A 88 6.31 -1.62 0.00
C ASN A 88 6.87 -3.00 0.27
N THR A 89 8.07 -3.03 0.84
CA THR A 89 8.74 -4.29 1.20
C THR A 89 8.72 -4.53 2.70
N THR A 90 8.29 -3.53 3.47
CA THR A 90 8.20 -3.58 4.92
C THR A 90 6.74 -3.50 5.32
N ALA A 91 6.35 -4.28 6.33
CA ALA A 91 4.99 -4.20 6.84
C ALA A 91 4.78 -2.91 7.63
N TYR A 92 3.69 -2.21 7.33
CA TYR A 92 3.30 -1.02 8.08
C TYR A 92 2.11 -1.38 8.94
N ARG A 93 2.39 -1.81 10.18
CA ARG A 93 1.36 -2.25 11.10
C ARG A 93 0.57 -1.07 11.61
N VAL A 94 -0.75 -1.23 11.64
CA VAL A 94 -1.65 -0.13 12.00
C VAL A 94 -2.80 -0.66 12.84
N ILE A 95 -3.46 0.24 13.52
CA ILE A 95 -4.78 0.08 14.15
C ILE A 95 -4.73 -0.67 15.48
N THR A 96 -4.29 -1.92 15.48
CA THR A 96 -4.40 -2.75 16.69
C THR A 96 -3.07 -2.88 17.41
N GLN A 97 -3.12 -3.35 18.66
CA GLN A 97 -1.93 -3.73 19.43
C GLN A 97 -0.97 -2.55 19.64
N GLY A 98 -1.54 -1.36 19.82
CA GLY A 98 -0.75 -0.17 20.08
C GLY A 98 -0.21 0.50 18.83
N ASN A 99 -0.49 -0.04 17.64
CA ASN A 99 -0.03 0.56 16.41
C ASN A 99 -0.91 1.77 16.04
N PRO A 100 -0.32 2.77 15.34
CA PRO A 100 -1.07 3.98 15.01
C PRO A 100 -2.07 3.75 13.89
N VAL A 101 -2.94 4.77 13.69
CA VAL A 101 -3.86 4.77 12.56
C VAL A 101 -3.31 5.66 11.44
N ARG A 102 -2.00 5.83 11.42
CA ARG A 102 -1.32 6.63 10.41
C ARG A 102 -0.01 5.97 10.04
N ALA A 103 0.32 5.98 8.75
CA ALA A 103 1.60 5.46 8.26
C ALA A 103 2.09 6.30 7.10
N ASP A 104 3.38 6.60 7.09
CA ASP A 104 4.05 7.22 5.95
C ASP A 104 4.80 6.12 5.25
N ILE A 105 4.28 5.69 4.12
CA ILE A 105 4.73 4.49 3.44
C ILE A 105 5.77 4.85 2.39
N LEU A 106 6.92 4.17 2.46
CA LEU A 106 7.97 4.32 1.47
C LEU A 106 7.97 3.10 0.58
N LEU A 107 7.77 3.31 -0.71
CA LEU A 107 7.73 2.24 -1.69
C LEU A 107 9.11 2.04 -2.30
N GLN A 108 9.36 0.81 -2.74
CA GLN A 108 10.58 0.42 -3.39
C GLN A 108 10.29 0.06 -4.83
N MET A 109 11.21 0.43 -5.75
CA MET A 109 11.08 0.01 -7.13
C MET A 109 11.23 -1.50 -7.23
N VAL A 110 10.36 -2.13 -8.00
CA VAL A 110 10.38 -3.57 -8.17
C VAL A 110 11.46 -3.93 -9.17
N GLU A 111 12.41 -4.77 -8.73
CA GLU A 111 13.46 -5.23 -9.61
C GLU A 111 12.95 -6.37 -10.46
N GLY A 112 13.55 -6.52 -11.61
CA GLY A 112 13.19 -7.59 -12.52
C GLY A 112 12.02 -7.29 -13.42
N GLN A 113 11.34 -6.21 -13.15
CA GLN A 113 10.23 -5.80 -14.00
C GLN A 113 10.73 -5.29 -15.34
N THR A 114 11.91 -4.78 -15.30
CA THR A 114 12.51 -4.28 -16.50
C THR A 114 13.24 -5.36 -17.22
N ASN A 115 13.26 -6.18 -16.89
CA ASN A 115 14.11 -6.89 -17.47
C ASN A 115 14.03 -7.77 -18.17
N GLY A 116 13.33 -7.40 -18.14
CA GLY A 116 13.53 -8.44 -18.79
C GLY A 116 14.92 -8.76 -19.03
N SER A 117 15.44 -8.46 -18.81
CA SER A 117 16.50 -8.66 -19.12
C SER A 117 17.45 -9.27 -18.71
N LYS A 118 17.43 -9.44 -18.36
CA LYS A 118 18.17 -9.86 -18.17
C LYS A 118 18.74 -10.53 -18.35
N GLN A 119 18.87 -10.51 -18.39
CA GLN A 119 19.22 -11.01 -18.57
C GLN A 119 19.82 -11.30 -18.87
#